data_f4bb78123c460b417f662879b0d0b0f9
#
_entry.id   f4bb78123c460b417f662879b0d0b0f9
#
_cell.length_a   1.000
_cell.length_b   1.000
_cell.length_c   1.000
_cell.angle_alpha   90.00
_cell.angle_beta   90.00
_cell.angle_gamma   90.00
#
_symmetry.space_group_name_H-M   'P 1'
#
loop_
_entity.id
_entity.type
_entity.pdbx_description
1 polymer ?
#
loop_
_entity_poly.entity_id
_entity_poly.type
_entity_poly.pdbx_seq_one_letter_code
_entity_poly.pdbx_strand_id
1 'polypeptide(L)'
;MTTVFDASTRAELIRRINTLDETSAARWGRMTVYQMLRHCTYWEAWIQGRPPREYRQTLMGRVFGRMALRSMTKDDKPLPRNVPTSREFRIVETTGDVAAERRKWAALVAEYEHYANPEFIHDFFGRMTREQVGQLAYKHTDHHLRQFGA
;
A
#
# COMPACT_ATOMS: atom_id res chain seq x y z
N MET A 1 7.40 11.94 -11.31
CA MET A 1 7.36 10.65 -10.60
C MET A 1 5.92 10.18 -10.52
N THR A 2 5.69 8.90 -10.71
CA THR A 2 4.35 8.31 -10.74
C THR A 2 3.68 8.40 -9.37
N THR A 3 2.42 8.79 -9.35
CA THR A 3 1.66 9.01 -8.11
C THR A 3 0.23 8.47 -8.24
N VAL A 4 -0.32 7.96 -7.15
CA VAL A 4 -1.73 7.53 -7.10
C VAL A 4 -2.71 8.69 -7.26
N PHE A 5 -2.25 9.95 -7.14
CA PHE A 5 -3.10 11.13 -7.33
C PHE A 5 -3.42 11.43 -8.80
N ASP A 6 -2.70 10.83 -9.75
CA ASP A 6 -3.03 10.95 -11.17
C ASP A 6 -4.18 10.00 -11.53
N ALA A 7 -5.20 10.52 -12.20
CA ALA A 7 -6.39 9.74 -12.57
C ALA A 7 -6.05 8.53 -13.46
N SER A 8 -5.15 8.71 -14.43
CA SER A 8 -4.68 7.63 -15.29
C SER A 8 -3.93 6.53 -14.54
N THR A 9 -3.09 6.91 -13.56
CA THR A 9 -2.40 5.97 -12.70
C THR A 9 -3.40 5.17 -11.86
N ARG A 10 -4.40 5.84 -11.24
CA ARG A 10 -5.45 5.14 -10.48
C ARG A 10 -6.22 4.15 -11.35
N ALA A 11 -6.64 4.58 -12.53
CA ALA A 11 -7.38 3.72 -13.46
C ALA A 11 -6.58 2.46 -13.82
N GLU A 12 -5.29 2.60 -14.09
CA GLU A 12 -4.41 1.45 -14.40
C GLU A 12 -4.22 0.53 -13.20
N LEU A 13 -4.00 1.05 -12.00
CA LEU A 13 -3.89 0.24 -10.79
C LEU A 13 -5.20 -0.54 -10.53
N ILE A 14 -6.35 0.11 -10.64
CA ILE A 14 -7.67 -0.51 -10.45
C ILE A 14 -7.90 -1.60 -11.51
N ARG A 15 -7.54 -1.35 -12.76
CA ARG A 15 -7.64 -2.37 -13.82
C ARG A 15 -6.82 -3.62 -13.45
N ARG A 16 -5.59 -3.45 -12.98
CA ARG A 16 -4.72 -4.54 -12.55
C ARG A 16 -5.25 -5.25 -11.30
N ILE A 17 -5.73 -4.51 -10.30
CA ILE A 17 -6.38 -5.09 -9.12
C ILE A 17 -7.53 -6.02 -9.55
N ASN A 18 -8.33 -5.61 -10.52
CA ASN A 18 -9.49 -6.37 -10.98
C ASN A 18 -9.13 -7.65 -11.75
N THR A 19 -7.87 -7.87 -12.14
CA THR A 19 -7.42 -9.15 -12.73
C THR A 19 -7.10 -10.23 -11.68
N LEU A 20 -7.03 -9.87 -10.39
CA LEU A 20 -6.73 -10.82 -9.33
C LEU A 20 -7.96 -11.68 -8.98
N ASP A 21 -7.73 -12.96 -8.71
CA ASP A 21 -8.74 -13.93 -8.29
C ASP A 21 -8.16 -14.96 -7.33
N GLU A 22 -8.96 -15.95 -6.96
CA GLU A 22 -8.58 -17.02 -6.03
C GLU A 22 -7.41 -17.88 -6.54
N THR A 23 -7.16 -17.91 -7.85
CA THR A 23 -6.09 -18.69 -8.49
C THR A 23 -4.78 -17.91 -8.57
N SER A 24 -4.79 -16.62 -8.26
CA SER A 24 -3.61 -15.76 -8.32
C SER A 24 -2.55 -16.20 -7.32
N ALA A 25 -1.36 -16.54 -7.81
CA ALA A 25 -0.26 -17.04 -6.99
C ALA A 25 0.88 -16.02 -6.87
N ALA A 26 1.50 -15.96 -5.71
CA ALA A 26 2.64 -15.07 -5.47
C ALA A 26 3.87 -15.53 -6.26
N ARG A 27 4.51 -14.61 -7.00
CA ARG A 27 5.80 -14.81 -7.69
C ARG A 27 6.98 -14.78 -6.72
N TRP A 28 6.80 -14.16 -5.54
CA TRP A 28 7.77 -14.14 -4.43
C TRP A 28 7.03 -13.89 -3.11
N GLY A 29 7.71 -14.18 -1.99
CA GLY A 29 7.12 -14.05 -0.66
C GLY A 29 6.27 -15.25 -0.26
N ARG A 30 5.46 -15.07 0.79
CA ARG A 30 4.68 -16.15 1.41
C ARG A 30 3.19 -15.85 1.58
N MET A 31 2.73 -14.68 1.20
CA MET A 31 1.31 -14.31 1.33
C MET A 31 0.46 -15.11 0.34
N THR A 32 -0.70 -15.55 0.78
CA THR A 32 -1.78 -15.94 -0.14
C THR A 32 -2.36 -14.68 -0.80
N VAL A 33 -3.10 -14.84 -1.90
CA VAL A 33 -3.79 -13.70 -2.54
C VAL A 33 -4.74 -13.00 -1.56
N TYR A 34 -5.44 -13.74 -0.73
CA TYR A 34 -6.31 -13.18 0.30
C TYR A 34 -5.53 -12.35 1.32
N GLN A 35 -4.42 -12.87 1.83
CA GLN A 35 -3.56 -12.14 2.77
C GLN A 35 -3.03 -10.84 2.18
N MET A 36 -2.59 -10.88 0.93
CA MET A 36 -2.09 -9.69 0.23
C MET A 36 -3.19 -8.65 0.04
N LEU A 37 -4.37 -9.05 -0.43
CA LEU A 37 -5.50 -8.14 -0.62
C LEU A 37 -5.91 -7.49 0.71
N ARG A 38 -6.05 -8.26 1.77
CA ARG A 38 -6.34 -7.72 3.11
C ARG A 38 -5.25 -6.80 3.63
N HIS A 39 -3.98 -7.17 3.45
CA HIS A 39 -2.84 -6.32 3.80
C HIS A 39 -2.93 -4.96 3.10
N CYS A 40 -3.15 -4.97 1.79
CA CYS A 40 -3.29 -3.74 1.01
C CYS A 40 -4.52 -2.93 1.44
N THR A 41 -5.67 -3.57 1.64
CA THR A 41 -6.89 -2.90 2.13
C THR A 41 -6.66 -2.22 3.49
N TYR A 42 -6.00 -2.90 4.43
CA TYR A 42 -5.67 -2.33 5.73
C TYR A 42 -4.72 -1.14 5.63
N TRP A 43 -3.69 -1.26 4.80
CA TRP A 43 -2.68 -0.23 4.62
C TRP A 43 -3.27 1.03 3.99
N GLU A 44 -4.09 0.87 2.93
CA GLU A 44 -4.78 1.98 2.28
C GLU A 44 -5.79 2.67 3.22
N ALA A 45 -6.57 1.89 3.95
CA ALA A 45 -7.50 2.42 4.94
C ALA A 45 -6.78 3.22 6.04
N TRP A 46 -5.63 2.75 6.49
CA TRP A 46 -4.81 3.43 7.48
C TRP A 46 -4.27 4.77 6.97
N ILE A 47 -3.72 4.84 5.76
CA ILE A 47 -3.27 6.10 5.16
C ILE A 47 -4.42 7.09 5.02
N GLN A 48 -5.60 6.60 4.68
CA GLN A 48 -6.81 7.42 4.49
C GLN A 48 -7.54 7.75 5.80
N GLY A 49 -7.00 7.32 6.94
CA GLY A 49 -7.60 7.60 8.25
C GLY A 49 -8.77 6.70 8.62
N ARG A 50 -8.87 5.50 8.08
CA ARG A 50 -9.98 4.55 8.29
C ARG A 50 -9.48 3.21 8.80
N PRO A 51 -9.98 2.67 9.89
CA PRO A 51 -10.57 3.34 11.03
C PRO A 51 -9.54 4.24 11.72
N PRO A 52 -9.96 5.14 12.62
CA PRO A 52 -9.05 6.03 13.31
C PRO A 52 -7.97 5.20 14.02
N ARG A 53 -6.72 5.46 13.70
CA ARG A 53 -5.53 4.88 14.34
C ARG A 53 -4.70 5.99 14.93
N GLU A 54 -4.09 5.71 16.07
CA GLU A 54 -3.04 6.59 16.55
C GLU A 54 -1.85 6.54 15.59
N TYR A 55 -1.51 7.69 15.02
CA TYR A 55 -0.31 7.84 14.20
C TYR A 55 0.89 8.09 15.11
N ARG A 56 1.71 7.08 15.29
CA ARG A 56 2.89 7.18 16.14
C ARG A 56 4.13 6.65 15.45
N GLN A 57 5.13 7.53 15.30
CA GLN A 57 6.39 7.13 14.71
C GLN A 57 7.23 6.29 15.70
N THR A 58 7.76 5.16 15.24
CA THR A 58 8.66 4.31 16.01
C THR A 58 10.02 5.00 16.25
N LEU A 59 10.76 4.57 17.27
CA LEU A 59 12.11 5.10 17.54
C LEU A 59 13.05 4.88 16.36
N MET A 60 13.04 3.69 15.76
CA MET A 60 13.82 3.38 14.55
C MET A 60 13.42 4.28 13.37
N GLY A 61 12.12 4.54 13.22
CA GLY A 61 11.61 5.45 12.21
C GLY A 61 12.10 6.88 12.40
N ARG A 62 12.21 7.36 13.64
CA ARG A 62 12.74 8.72 13.93
C ARG A 62 14.19 8.88 13.49
N VAL A 63 15.01 7.82 13.61
CA VAL A 63 16.43 7.84 13.24
C VAL A 63 16.61 7.66 11.73
N PHE A 64 15.96 6.66 11.11
CA PHE A 64 16.24 6.24 9.75
C PHE A 64 15.11 6.55 8.75
N GLY A 65 13.90 6.86 9.23
CA GLY A 65 12.71 6.97 8.39
C GLY A 65 12.82 8.00 7.26
N ARG A 66 13.37 9.19 7.56
CA ARG A 66 13.50 10.24 6.53
C ARG A 66 14.49 9.87 5.43
N MET A 67 15.58 9.20 5.77
CA MET A 67 16.56 8.73 4.79
C MET A 67 15.95 7.62 3.91
N ALA A 68 15.27 6.68 4.54
CA ALA A 68 14.57 5.61 3.83
C ALA A 68 13.46 6.15 2.92
N LEU A 69 12.65 7.10 3.40
CA LEU A 69 11.62 7.75 2.57
C LEU A 69 12.23 8.42 1.34
N ARG A 70 13.29 9.21 1.51
CA ARG A 70 14.00 9.84 0.39
C ARG A 70 14.49 8.80 -0.62
N SER A 71 15.06 7.70 -0.13
CA SER A 71 15.51 6.61 -1.00
C SER A 71 14.37 5.95 -1.77
N MET A 72 13.21 5.79 -1.16
CA MET A 72 12.04 5.18 -1.80
C MET A 72 11.29 6.12 -2.75
N THR A 73 11.37 7.43 -2.52
CA THR A 73 10.64 8.44 -3.32
C THR A 73 11.52 9.24 -4.26
N LYS A 74 12.78 8.88 -4.47
CA LYS A 74 13.72 9.60 -5.34
C LYS A 74 13.57 9.31 -6.83
N ASP A 75 13.00 8.17 -7.19
CA ASP A 75 12.84 7.70 -8.57
C ASP A 75 11.62 6.77 -8.68
N ASP A 76 11.26 6.36 -9.89
CA ASP A 76 10.13 5.45 -10.16
C ASP A 76 10.51 3.96 -10.11
N LYS A 77 11.70 3.60 -9.61
CA LYS A 77 12.09 2.20 -9.48
C LYS A 77 11.17 1.45 -8.53
N PRO A 78 10.85 0.19 -8.82
CA PRO A 78 10.04 -0.65 -7.94
C PRO A 78 10.63 -0.78 -6.55
N LEU A 79 9.78 -1.00 -5.54
CA LEU A 79 10.24 -1.35 -4.21
C LEU A 79 11.03 -2.67 -4.22
N PRO A 80 12.05 -2.81 -3.36
CA PRO A 80 12.77 -4.06 -3.19
C PRO A 80 11.81 -5.21 -2.81
N ARG A 81 12.13 -6.43 -3.25
CA ARG A 81 11.38 -7.62 -2.82
C ARG A 81 11.69 -7.97 -1.37
N ASN A 82 10.74 -8.66 -0.71
CA ASN A 82 10.90 -9.18 0.65
C ASN A 82 11.17 -8.10 1.72
N VAL A 83 10.64 -6.89 1.54
CA VAL A 83 10.62 -5.89 2.61
C VAL A 83 9.74 -6.43 3.76
N PRO A 84 10.24 -6.45 5.00
CA PRO A 84 9.46 -6.95 6.12
C PRO A 84 8.17 -6.16 6.31
N THR A 85 7.06 -6.85 6.44
CA THR A 85 5.77 -6.27 6.80
C THR A 85 5.77 -5.94 8.29
N SER A 86 5.36 -4.73 8.66
CA SER A 86 5.21 -4.37 10.06
C SER A 86 4.14 -5.25 10.72
N ARG A 87 4.30 -5.47 12.03
CA ARG A 87 3.47 -6.41 12.79
C ARG A 87 1.98 -6.09 12.71
N GLU A 88 1.65 -4.81 12.63
CA GLU A 88 0.28 -4.28 12.61
C GLU A 88 -0.46 -4.56 11.29
N PHE A 89 0.28 -4.74 10.20
CA PHE A 89 -0.28 -5.05 8.87
C PHE A 89 -0.15 -6.53 8.50
N ARG A 90 0.28 -7.39 9.43
CA ARG A 90 0.39 -8.82 9.19
C ARG A 90 -0.99 -9.46 9.28
N ILE A 91 -1.41 -10.11 8.22
CA ILE A 91 -2.65 -10.88 8.15
C ILE A 91 -2.35 -12.34 8.52
N VAL A 92 -3.07 -12.86 9.49
CA VAL A 92 -2.91 -14.24 9.99
C VAL A 92 -3.80 -15.21 9.20
N GLU A 93 -5.02 -14.78 8.89
CA GLU A 93 -5.99 -15.56 8.12
C GLU A 93 -5.47 -15.80 6.71
N THR A 94 -5.38 -17.06 6.30
CA THR A 94 -4.83 -17.45 4.99
C THR A 94 -5.89 -17.51 3.88
N THR A 95 -7.16 -17.57 4.24
CA THR A 95 -8.31 -17.71 3.33
C THR A 95 -9.44 -16.76 3.70
N GLY A 96 -10.28 -16.41 2.73
CA GLY A 96 -11.45 -15.56 2.92
C GLY A 96 -12.03 -15.14 1.56
N ASP A 97 -12.94 -14.18 1.54
CA ASP A 97 -13.59 -13.70 0.34
C ASP A 97 -12.64 -12.78 -0.46
N VAL A 98 -11.92 -13.38 -1.41
CA VAL A 98 -10.97 -12.71 -2.31
C VAL A 98 -11.68 -11.63 -3.13
N ALA A 99 -12.87 -11.93 -3.65
CA ALA A 99 -13.61 -10.98 -4.49
C ALA A 99 -14.06 -9.75 -3.69
N ALA A 100 -14.47 -9.92 -2.44
CA ALA A 100 -14.83 -8.80 -1.57
C ALA A 100 -13.63 -7.93 -1.21
N GLU A 101 -12.48 -8.53 -0.83
CA GLU A 101 -11.28 -7.76 -0.49
C GLU A 101 -10.71 -7.04 -1.74
N ARG A 102 -10.75 -7.66 -2.90
CA ARG A 102 -10.38 -7.03 -4.18
C ARG A 102 -11.22 -5.77 -4.46
N ARG A 103 -12.56 -5.87 -4.32
CA ARG A 103 -13.44 -4.71 -4.50
C ARG A 103 -13.15 -3.60 -3.51
N LYS A 104 -12.90 -3.94 -2.25
CA LYS A 104 -12.52 -2.96 -1.20
C LYS A 104 -11.22 -2.24 -1.55
N TRP A 105 -10.19 -2.98 -1.97
CA TRP A 105 -8.92 -2.39 -2.34
C TRP A 105 -9.06 -1.47 -3.55
N ALA A 106 -9.75 -1.90 -4.59
CA ALA A 106 -10.01 -1.05 -5.77
C ALA A 106 -10.75 0.24 -5.40
N ALA A 107 -11.75 0.15 -4.51
CA ALA A 107 -12.49 1.32 -4.02
C ALA A 107 -11.58 2.28 -3.24
N LEU A 108 -10.72 1.78 -2.34
CA LEU A 108 -9.77 2.60 -1.59
C LEU A 108 -8.75 3.29 -2.51
N VAL A 109 -8.27 2.61 -3.55
CA VAL A 109 -7.40 3.24 -4.56
C VAL A 109 -8.13 4.34 -5.32
N ALA A 110 -9.40 4.15 -5.67
CA ALA A 110 -10.21 5.20 -6.31
C ALA A 110 -10.37 6.45 -5.43
N GLU A 111 -10.52 6.28 -4.12
CA GLU A 111 -10.72 7.36 -3.16
C GLU A 111 -9.53 8.31 -2.99
N TYR A 112 -8.34 7.97 -3.49
CA TYR A 112 -7.22 8.92 -3.52
C TYR A 112 -7.52 10.21 -4.31
N GLU A 113 -8.53 10.22 -5.15
CA GLU A 113 -9.04 11.44 -5.79
C GLU A 113 -9.39 12.51 -4.76
N HIS A 114 -9.98 12.07 -3.65
CA HIS A 114 -10.47 12.94 -2.57
C HIS A 114 -9.58 12.88 -1.31
N TYR A 115 -8.36 12.37 -1.42
CA TYR A 115 -7.47 12.20 -0.27
C TYR A 115 -7.26 13.49 0.51
N ALA A 116 -7.65 13.45 1.77
CA ALA A 116 -7.52 14.56 2.73
C ALA A 116 -7.26 14.00 4.14
N ASN A 117 -6.01 13.61 4.43
CA ASN A 117 -5.61 13.21 5.77
C ASN A 117 -4.34 13.97 6.20
N PRO A 118 -4.47 15.23 6.67
CA PRO A 118 -3.35 16.06 7.09
C PRO A 118 -2.66 15.54 8.37
N GLU A 119 -3.36 14.74 9.15
CA GLU A 119 -2.84 14.19 10.42
C GLU A 119 -1.98 12.94 10.21
N PHE A 120 -1.89 12.41 8.98
CA PHE A 120 -1.17 11.18 8.72
C PHE A 120 0.30 11.27 9.09
N ILE A 121 0.74 10.35 9.93
CA ILE A 121 2.14 10.11 10.29
C ILE A 121 2.43 8.64 10.07
N HIS A 122 3.30 8.34 9.11
CA HIS A 122 3.72 6.97 8.87
C HIS A 122 4.55 6.46 10.06
N ASP A 123 4.30 5.23 10.51
CA ASP A 123 4.95 4.61 11.69
C ASP A 123 6.48 4.58 11.57
N PHE A 124 7.01 4.38 10.38
CA PHE A 124 8.45 4.39 10.11
C PHE A 124 8.93 5.71 9.49
N PHE A 125 8.28 6.22 8.45
CA PHE A 125 8.76 7.40 7.71
C PHE A 125 8.45 8.74 8.38
N GLY A 126 7.52 8.78 9.35
CA GLY A 126 7.08 10.01 10.00
C GLY A 126 6.14 10.84 9.13
N ARG A 127 6.15 12.16 9.33
CA ARG A 127 5.34 13.07 8.51
C ARG A 127 5.83 13.07 7.06
N MET A 128 4.87 13.02 6.15
CA MET A 128 5.10 12.98 4.71
C MET A 128 4.38 14.14 4.03
N THR A 129 4.95 14.64 2.93
CA THR A 129 4.21 15.55 2.05
C THR A 129 3.12 14.78 1.30
N ARG A 130 2.10 15.49 0.79
CA ARG A 130 1.08 14.88 -0.07
C ARG A 130 1.71 14.09 -1.22
N GLU A 131 2.70 14.68 -1.90
CA GLU A 131 3.42 14.03 -3.01
C GLU A 131 4.08 12.72 -2.57
N GLN A 132 4.76 12.73 -1.43
CA GLN A 132 5.41 11.52 -0.89
C GLN A 132 4.39 10.44 -0.54
N VAL A 133 3.22 10.81 0.00
CA VAL A 133 2.12 9.87 0.24
C VAL A 133 1.65 9.25 -1.07
N GLY A 134 1.40 10.07 -2.10
CA GLY A 134 0.94 9.58 -3.40
C GLY A 134 1.94 8.66 -4.10
N GLN A 135 3.23 8.97 -4.03
CA GLN A 135 4.29 8.15 -4.59
C GLN A 135 4.44 6.83 -3.83
N LEU A 136 4.39 6.87 -2.49
CA LEU A 136 4.51 5.67 -1.67
C LEU A 136 3.30 4.76 -1.87
N ALA A 137 2.09 5.31 -1.92
CA ALA A 137 0.86 4.56 -2.17
C ALA A 137 0.89 3.88 -3.56
N TYR A 138 1.32 4.61 -4.59
CA TYR A 138 1.54 4.01 -5.91
C TYR A 138 2.53 2.84 -5.84
N LYS A 139 3.71 3.06 -5.27
CA LYS A 139 4.76 2.04 -5.22
C LYS A 139 4.38 0.82 -4.40
N HIS A 140 3.65 1.00 -3.30
CA HIS A 140 3.16 -0.10 -2.48
C HIS A 140 2.13 -0.94 -3.25
N THR A 141 1.18 -0.29 -3.90
CA THR A 141 0.16 -0.96 -4.73
C THR A 141 0.82 -1.69 -5.91
N ASP A 142 1.70 -1.03 -6.68
CA ASP A 142 2.43 -1.65 -7.79
C ASP A 142 3.29 -2.83 -7.35
N HIS A 143 3.94 -2.74 -6.17
CA HIS A 143 4.75 -3.82 -5.60
C HIS A 143 3.92 -5.09 -5.41
N HIS A 144 2.73 -4.98 -4.81
CA HIS A 144 1.88 -6.13 -4.54
C HIS A 144 1.20 -6.66 -5.81
N LEU A 145 0.85 -5.80 -6.75
CA LEU A 145 0.36 -6.23 -8.06
C LEU A 145 1.43 -7.04 -8.82
N ARG A 146 2.67 -6.55 -8.87
CA ARG A 146 3.80 -7.29 -9.46
C ARG A 146 4.08 -8.60 -8.71
N GLN A 147 3.91 -8.60 -7.39
CA GLN A 147 4.09 -9.80 -6.57
C GLN A 147 3.13 -10.91 -6.99
N PHE A 148 1.93 -10.58 -7.44
CA PHE A 148 0.93 -11.54 -7.89
C PHE A 148 0.76 -11.60 -9.42
N GLY A 149 1.62 -10.90 -10.16
CA GLY A 149 1.67 -11.03 -11.61
C GLY A 149 0.63 -10.23 -12.38
N ALA A 150 -0.01 -9.30 -11.70
CA ALA A 150 -0.99 -8.38 -12.29
C ALA A 150 -0.36 -7.09 -12.80
#